data_a87ade73d293a0dfb0d7fad9d7a6f488
#
_entry.id   a87ade73d293a0dfb0d7fad9d7a6f488
#
_cell.length_a   1.000
_cell.length_b   1.000
_cell.length_c   1.000
_cell.angle_alpha   90.00
_cell.angle_beta   90.00
_cell.angle_gamma   90.00
#
_symmetry.space_group_name_H-M   'P 1'
#
loop_
_entity.id
_entity.type
_entity.pdbx_description
1 polymer ?
#
loop_
_entity_poly.entity_id
_entity_poly.type
_entity_poly.pdbx_seq_one_letter_code
_entity_poly.pdbx_strand_id
1 'polypeptide(L)'
;MTTALSLTFCTSRQILLKPRPQSWTRTFSTCPRPRQSPSRPVDPRITDLGREIKDEYAEIRAKYDKPKHPVVLAHGLLGFDELRLAGPYVPGIQYWRGIREALEARDIRVITASVSPSGSIESRAAMLSERISSALAPTAAEPGQSYQPQSVNIIAHSMGGLDTRYMISRLQPAGIAVKSLTTIATPHRGSAFADYVMGEIGEANLPRIYALIERLGFETGAFSQLTRQYVCEEFNPKTPDAEGTRYFSYGASLEPTRWSVFKPSHDVVKKLEGGAPNDGLVSVGSSRWGTYKGTILGVSHLDLINWTSRVKWMLYSLVGTRPNFNAVALYLDICDMLAKEGF
;
A
#
# COMPACT_ATOMS: atom_id res chain seq x y z
N MET A 1 56.67 -47.39 31.44
CA MET A 1 57.60 -46.39 31.95
C MET A 1 56.76 -45.19 32.30
N THR A 2 56.27 -45.17 33.56
CA THR A 2 56.79 -44.45 34.72
C THR A 2 57.04 -42.95 34.37
N THR A 3 56.42 -41.98 34.92
CA THR A 3 56.40 -41.60 36.32
C THR A 3 55.32 -40.55 36.61
N ALA A 4 54.64 -40.76 37.71
CA ALA A 4 53.83 -39.80 38.43
C ALA A 4 54.69 -38.81 39.21
N LEU A 5 54.24 -37.60 39.46
CA LEU A 5 54.68 -36.78 40.59
C LEU A 5 53.53 -35.92 41.12
N SER A 6 53.16 -36.27 42.32
CA SER A 6 52.25 -35.56 43.22
C SER A 6 53.08 -34.51 44.00
N LEU A 7 52.35 -33.43 44.45
CA LEU A 7 52.68 -32.61 45.62
C LEU A 7 51.61 -31.54 45.77
N THR A 8 50.73 -31.64 46.70
CA THR A 8 50.72 -31.32 48.13
C THR A 8 50.19 -29.88 48.45
N PHE A 9 49.10 -29.93 49.16
CA PHE A 9 48.36 -28.90 49.92
C PHE A 9 49.15 -27.71 50.49
N CYS A 10 48.51 -26.55 50.42
CA CYS A 10 48.53 -25.58 51.53
C CYS A 10 47.20 -24.85 51.65
N THR A 11 46.49 -25.10 52.71
CA THR A 11 45.25 -24.46 53.15
C THR A 11 45.58 -23.15 53.88
N SER A 12 44.97 -22.05 53.45
CA SER A 12 44.80 -20.87 54.32
C SER A 12 43.41 -20.34 54.13
N ARG A 13 42.57 -20.61 55.13
CA ARG A 13 41.23 -19.95 55.30
C ARG A 13 41.46 -18.51 55.75
N GLN A 14 41.15 -17.56 54.90
CA GLN A 14 40.88 -16.19 55.36
C GLN A 14 39.35 -15.98 55.38
N ILE A 15 38.85 -15.71 56.57
CA ILE A 15 37.49 -15.33 56.84
C ILE A 15 37.35 -13.87 56.41
N LEU A 16 36.72 -13.60 55.27
CA LEU A 16 36.33 -12.25 54.88
C LEU A 16 34.93 -11.96 55.38
N LEU A 17 34.86 -11.01 56.30
CA LEU A 17 33.64 -10.40 56.83
C LEU A 17 32.90 -9.74 55.70
N LYS A 18 31.63 -10.11 55.48
CA LYS A 18 30.72 -9.45 54.57
C LYS A 18 30.37 -8.02 55.08
N PRO A 19 30.44 -6.96 54.25
CA PRO A 19 29.92 -5.68 54.62
C PRO A 19 28.37 -5.69 54.64
N ARG A 20 27.79 -5.03 55.61
CA ARG A 20 26.32 -4.81 55.72
C ARG A 20 25.79 -4.04 54.52
N PRO A 21 24.60 -4.36 54.00
CA PRO A 21 23.98 -3.57 52.93
C PRO A 21 23.57 -2.19 53.49
N GLN A 22 24.07 -1.11 52.86
CA GLN A 22 23.58 0.23 53.06
C GLN A 22 22.18 0.35 52.45
N SER A 23 21.23 0.77 53.28
CA SER A 23 19.89 1.10 52.83
C SER A 23 19.91 2.36 51.97
N TRP A 24 19.76 2.19 50.67
CA TRP A 24 19.53 3.30 49.74
C TRP A 24 18.06 3.69 49.83
N THR A 25 17.76 4.75 50.56
CA THR A 25 16.49 5.47 50.43
C THR A 25 16.48 6.14 49.03
N ARG A 26 15.76 5.53 48.08
CA ARG A 26 15.46 6.19 46.81
C ARG A 26 14.51 7.34 47.06
N THR A 27 15.01 8.55 47.11
CA THR A 27 14.22 9.76 46.90
C THR A 27 13.71 9.72 45.46
N PHE A 28 12.41 9.48 45.29
CA PHE A 28 11.73 9.66 43.99
C PHE A 28 11.77 11.17 43.67
N SER A 29 12.72 11.58 42.88
CA SER A 29 12.69 12.85 42.18
C SER A 29 11.50 12.80 41.24
N THR A 30 10.46 13.59 41.53
CA THR A 30 9.34 13.81 40.63
C THR A 30 9.88 14.45 39.35
N CYS A 31 10.06 13.65 38.30
CA CYS A 31 10.38 14.15 36.96
C CYS A 31 9.29 15.17 36.59
N PRO A 32 9.62 16.44 36.30
CA PRO A 32 8.60 17.40 35.89
C PRO A 32 7.93 16.85 34.61
N ARG A 33 6.61 16.77 34.62
CA ARG A 33 5.84 16.42 33.43
C ARG A 33 6.34 17.29 32.26
N PRO A 34 6.65 16.72 31.10
CA PRO A 34 6.99 17.53 29.95
C PRO A 34 5.88 18.55 29.73
N ARG A 35 6.21 19.83 29.74
CA ARG A 35 5.28 20.90 29.34
C ARG A 35 4.75 20.51 27.97
N GLN A 36 3.44 20.32 27.87
CA GLN A 36 2.78 20.21 26.57
C GLN A 36 3.13 21.48 25.80
N SER A 37 3.92 21.32 24.76
CA SER A 37 4.18 22.42 23.82
C SER A 37 2.82 22.88 23.31
N PRO A 38 2.56 24.19 23.21
CA PRO A 38 1.34 24.68 22.61
C PRO A 38 1.20 24.00 21.25
N SER A 39 0.06 23.39 20.97
CA SER A 39 -0.22 22.75 19.71
C SER A 39 0.04 23.75 18.60
N ARG A 40 1.06 23.50 17.77
CA ARG A 40 1.27 24.33 16.57
C ARG A 40 -0.03 24.32 15.77
N PRO A 41 -0.46 25.50 15.26
CA PRO A 41 -1.62 25.53 14.38
C PRO A 41 -1.43 24.50 13.27
N VAL A 42 -2.44 23.64 13.08
CA VAL A 42 -2.40 22.64 12.00
C VAL A 42 -2.31 23.41 10.67
N ASP A 43 -1.32 23.09 9.86
CA ASP A 43 -1.18 23.70 8.53
C ASP A 43 -2.46 23.37 7.72
N PRO A 44 -3.20 24.38 7.23
CA PRO A 44 -4.45 24.16 6.50
C PRO A 44 -4.29 23.23 5.29
N ARG A 45 -3.08 23.12 4.73
CA ARG A 45 -2.77 22.22 3.61
C ARG A 45 -2.84 20.76 3.99
N ILE A 46 -2.68 20.41 5.28
CA ILE A 46 -2.79 19.02 5.78
C ILE A 46 -4.22 18.52 5.70
N THR A 47 -5.20 19.41 5.95
CA THR A 47 -6.63 19.09 5.93
C THR A 47 -7.30 19.33 4.58
N ASP A 48 -6.57 19.89 3.62
CA ASP A 48 -7.09 20.14 2.28
C ASP A 48 -7.41 18.81 1.57
N LEU A 49 -8.67 18.60 1.22
CA LEU A 49 -9.17 17.43 0.50
C LEU A 49 -9.10 17.61 -1.02
N GLY A 50 -8.84 18.82 -1.51
CA GLY A 50 -9.00 19.16 -2.92
C GLY A 50 -10.46 19.03 -3.36
N ARG A 51 -10.71 18.51 -4.58
CA ARG A 51 -12.08 18.17 -5.01
C ARG A 51 -12.61 17.02 -4.14
N GLU A 52 -13.70 17.27 -3.43
CA GLU A 52 -14.41 16.24 -2.68
C GLU A 52 -15.34 15.46 -3.62
N ILE A 53 -15.26 14.13 -3.53
CA ILE A 53 -16.10 13.20 -4.27
C ILE A 53 -16.99 12.48 -3.27
N LYS A 54 -18.25 12.85 -3.22
CA LYS A 54 -19.25 12.27 -2.33
C LYS A 54 -20.39 11.75 -3.17
N ASP A 55 -20.71 10.46 -2.98
CA ASP A 55 -21.84 9.76 -3.62
C ASP A 55 -21.81 9.74 -5.19
N GLU A 56 -20.83 10.37 -5.83
CA GLU A 56 -20.70 10.37 -7.31
C GLU A 56 -20.52 8.95 -7.88
N TYR A 57 -19.95 8.04 -7.07
CA TYR A 57 -19.76 6.64 -7.45
C TYR A 57 -20.70 5.69 -6.71
N ALA A 58 -21.83 6.17 -6.19
CA ALA A 58 -22.80 5.31 -5.53
C ALA A 58 -23.50 4.35 -6.52
N GLU A 59 -23.74 4.82 -7.74
CA GLU A 59 -24.46 4.09 -8.77
C GLU A 59 -23.65 4.00 -10.07
N ILE A 60 -23.86 2.90 -10.80
CA ILE A 60 -23.25 2.71 -12.12
C ILE A 60 -24.07 3.50 -13.14
N ARG A 61 -23.41 4.36 -13.92
CA ARG A 61 -24.05 5.11 -15.00
C ARG A 61 -24.45 4.18 -16.17
N ALA A 62 -25.43 4.58 -16.95
CA ALA A 62 -25.87 3.82 -18.10
C ALA A 62 -24.82 3.74 -19.22
N LYS A 63 -24.02 4.79 -19.39
CA LYS A 63 -23.01 4.89 -20.44
C LYS A 63 -21.65 5.31 -19.90
N TYR A 64 -20.60 4.66 -20.40
CA TYR A 64 -19.20 5.01 -20.24
C TYR A 64 -18.50 4.85 -21.58
N ASP A 65 -17.61 5.78 -21.90
CA ASP A 65 -16.76 5.65 -23.07
C ASP A 65 -15.56 4.72 -22.75
N LYS A 66 -15.07 3.97 -23.73
CA LYS A 66 -13.96 3.05 -23.52
C LYS A 66 -12.63 3.68 -23.96
N PRO A 67 -11.55 3.46 -23.20
CA PRO A 67 -10.22 3.94 -23.56
C PRO A 67 -9.71 3.22 -24.83
N LYS A 68 -8.82 3.89 -25.56
CA LYS A 68 -8.21 3.37 -26.80
C LYS A 68 -7.27 2.20 -26.54
N HIS A 69 -6.61 2.19 -25.39
CA HIS A 69 -5.58 1.23 -25.05
C HIS A 69 -6.04 0.29 -23.97
N PRO A 70 -5.53 -0.96 -23.92
CA PRO A 70 -5.79 -1.89 -22.84
C PRO A 70 -5.54 -1.26 -21.47
N VAL A 71 -6.35 -1.65 -20.48
CA VAL A 71 -6.21 -1.22 -19.10
C VAL A 71 -5.50 -2.31 -18.30
N VAL A 72 -4.36 -1.97 -17.71
CA VAL A 72 -3.65 -2.83 -16.77
C VAL A 72 -4.08 -2.50 -15.35
N LEU A 73 -4.45 -3.50 -14.57
CA LEU A 73 -4.76 -3.36 -13.15
C LEU A 73 -3.57 -3.86 -12.32
N ALA A 74 -2.91 -2.93 -11.60
CA ALA A 74 -1.76 -3.19 -10.76
C ALA A 74 -2.14 -3.13 -9.28
N HIS A 75 -2.07 -4.28 -8.58
CA HIS A 75 -2.48 -4.40 -7.18
C HIS A 75 -1.42 -3.92 -6.18
N GLY A 76 -1.87 -3.57 -4.96
CA GLY A 76 -1.00 -3.14 -3.87
C GLY A 76 -0.33 -4.27 -3.09
N LEU A 77 0.18 -3.91 -1.91
CA LEU A 77 0.77 -4.83 -0.93
C LEU A 77 -0.26 -5.88 -0.51
N LEU A 78 0.20 -7.09 -0.26
CA LEU A 78 -0.63 -8.26 0.07
C LEU A 78 -1.69 -8.58 -0.99
N GLY A 79 -1.57 -7.98 -2.18
CA GLY A 79 -2.42 -8.29 -3.31
C GLY A 79 -2.05 -9.65 -3.91
N PHE A 80 -3.05 -10.34 -4.43
CA PHE A 80 -2.93 -11.62 -5.09
C PHE A 80 -4.02 -11.70 -6.16
N ASP A 81 -3.79 -12.52 -7.16
CA ASP A 81 -4.80 -12.76 -8.17
C ASP A 81 -6.01 -13.49 -7.54
N GLU A 82 -5.72 -14.51 -6.70
CA GLU A 82 -6.71 -15.27 -5.96
C GLU A 82 -6.16 -15.73 -4.60
N LEU A 83 -6.71 -15.23 -3.49
CA LEU A 83 -6.37 -15.72 -2.13
C LEU A 83 -7.27 -16.89 -1.74
N ARG A 84 -6.71 -18.07 -1.56
CA ARG A 84 -7.40 -19.26 -1.09
C ARG A 84 -7.15 -19.50 0.39
N LEU A 85 -7.96 -18.89 1.25
CA LEU A 85 -7.85 -19.01 2.71
C LEU A 85 -8.35 -20.33 3.27
N ALA A 86 -9.18 -21.06 2.54
CA ALA A 86 -9.88 -22.26 3.02
C ALA A 86 -9.63 -23.51 2.14
N GLY A 87 -8.44 -23.61 1.53
CA GLY A 87 -8.04 -24.77 0.72
C GLY A 87 -8.57 -24.77 -0.73
N PRO A 88 -8.27 -25.82 -1.51
CA PRO A 88 -8.53 -25.84 -2.95
C PRO A 88 -10.01 -25.91 -3.35
N TYR A 89 -10.89 -26.23 -2.41
CA TYR A 89 -12.33 -26.42 -2.67
C TYR A 89 -13.19 -25.17 -2.43
N VAL A 90 -12.59 -24.10 -1.88
CA VAL A 90 -13.31 -22.84 -1.66
C VAL A 90 -12.80 -21.82 -2.68
N PRO A 91 -13.72 -21.13 -3.42
CA PRO A 91 -13.32 -20.10 -4.35
C PRO A 91 -12.47 -19.05 -3.66
N GLY A 92 -11.30 -18.75 -4.22
CA GLY A 92 -10.41 -17.74 -3.69
C GLY A 92 -11.01 -16.34 -3.81
N ILE A 93 -10.49 -15.44 -3.01
CA ILE A 93 -10.86 -14.02 -3.06
C ILE A 93 -9.96 -13.35 -4.10
N GLN A 94 -10.56 -12.79 -5.15
CA GLN A 94 -9.84 -12.04 -6.16
C GLN A 94 -9.70 -10.58 -5.74
N TYR A 95 -8.51 -9.99 -5.96
CA TYR A 95 -8.24 -8.59 -5.63
C TYR A 95 -9.16 -7.63 -6.39
N TRP A 96 -9.35 -7.86 -7.69
CA TRP A 96 -10.14 -7.00 -8.59
C TRP A 96 -11.56 -7.52 -8.83
N ARG A 97 -12.13 -8.19 -7.84
CA ARG A 97 -13.42 -8.84 -7.96
C ARG A 97 -14.54 -7.89 -8.38
N GLY A 98 -15.26 -8.26 -9.43
CA GLY A 98 -16.37 -7.48 -9.99
C GLY A 98 -15.90 -6.26 -10.79
N ILE A 99 -14.67 -5.77 -10.58
CA ILE A 99 -14.10 -4.64 -11.31
C ILE A 99 -13.68 -5.10 -12.69
N ARG A 100 -12.87 -6.17 -12.78
CA ARG A 100 -12.40 -6.72 -14.04
C ARG A 100 -13.59 -7.11 -14.93
N GLU A 101 -14.51 -7.88 -14.40
CA GLU A 101 -15.69 -8.37 -15.12
C GLU A 101 -16.56 -7.23 -15.64
N ALA A 102 -16.70 -6.15 -14.84
CA ALA A 102 -17.49 -4.99 -15.26
C ALA A 102 -16.84 -4.17 -16.36
N LEU A 103 -15.51 -4.10 -16.39
CA LEU A 103 -14.75 -3.46 -17.46
C LEU A 103 -14.81 -4.31 -18.74
N GLU A 104 -14.57 -5.62 -18.64
CA GLU A 104 -14.66 -6.55 -19.76
C GLU A 104 -16.06 -6.60 -20.39
N ALA A 105 -17.12 -6.51 -19.57
CA ALA A 105 -18.52 -6.44 -20.04
C ALA A 105 -18.83 -5.17 -20.85
N ARG A 106 -17.91 -4.20 -20.90
CA ARG A 106 -17.98 -2.99 -21.71
C ARG A 106 -16.91 -2.94 -22.82
N ASP A 107 -16.46 -4.12 -23.24
CA ASP A 107 -15.45 -4.29 -24.29
C ASP A 107 -14.12 -3.55 -24.01
N ILE A 108 -13.79 -3.33 -22.73
CA ILE A 108 -12.50 -2.81 -22.31
C ILE A 108 -11.56 -4.00 -22.13
N ARG A 109 -10.46 -4.04 -22.91
CA ARG A 109 -9.43 -5.07 -22.72
C ARG A 109 -8.71 -4.84 -21.40
N VAL A 110 -8.82 -5.79 -20.46
CA VAL A 110 -8.21 -5.72 -19.13
C VAL A 110 -7.07 -6.72 -19.03
N ILE A 111 -5.96 -6.28 -18.47
CA ILE A 111 -4.81 -7.10 -18.10
C ILE A 111 -4.66 -7.01 -16.57
N THR A 112 -4.85 -8.12 -15.87
CA THR A 112 -4.52 -8.21 -14.45
C THR A 112 -3.08 -8.69 -14.29
N ALA A 113 -2.24 -7.88 -13.66
CA ALA A 113 -0.85 -8.22 -13.43
C ALA A 113 -0.64 -8.63 -11.97
N SER A 114 -0.47 -9.93 -11.75
CA SER A 114 -0.14 -10.47 -10.43
C SER A 114 1.35 -10.40 -10.17
N VAL A 115 1.74 -9.79 -9.06
CA VAL A 115 3.12 -9.63 -8.61
C VAL A 115 3.30 -10.21 -7.21
N SER A 116 4.54 -10.30 -6.68
CA SER A 116 4.78 -10.79 -5.32
C SER A 116 3.93 -10.00 -4.30
N PRO A 117 3.22 -10.67 -3.39
CA PRO A 117 2.38 -9.99 -2.39
C PRO A 117 3.14 -9.03 -1.48
N SER A 118 4.43 -9.26 -1.24
CA SER A 118 5.25 -8.57 -0.24
C SER A 118 6.68 -8.25 -0.71
N GLY A 119 6.99 -8.48 -1.99
CA GLY A 119 8.29 -8.16 -2.58
C GLY A 119 8.62 -6.68 -2.55
N SER A 120 9.88 -6.35 -2.77
CA SER A 120 10.34 -4.96 -2.91
C SER A 120 9.71 -4.29 -4.14
N ILE A 121 9.66 -2.95 -4.15
CA ILE A 121 9.16 -2.17 -5.30
C ILE A 121 9.86 -2.60 -6.59
N GLU A 122 11.17 -2.80 -6.56
CA GLU A 122 11.98 -3.20 -7.71
C GLU A 122 11.58 -4.58 -8.24
N SER A 123 11.49 -5.56 -7.34
CA SER A 123 11.09 -6.93 -7.66
C SER A 123 9.68 -6.98 -8.23
N ARG A 124 8.74 -6.28 -7.59
CA ARG A 124 7.34 -6.19 -8.03
C ARG A 124 7.21 -5.47 -9.37
N ALA A 125 7.96 -4.40 -9.58
CA ALA A 125 8.00 -3.67 -10.87
C ALA A 125 8.54 -4.53 -12.00
N ALA A 126 9.56 -5.35 -11.75
CA ALA A 126 10.10 -6.30 -12.74
C ALA A 126 9.05 -7.35 -13.12
N MET A 127 8.39 -7.94 -12.14
CA MET A 127 7.29 -8.89 -12.38
C MET A 127 6.11 -8.23 -13.13
N LEU A 128 5.75 -6.98 -12.74
CA LEU A 128 4.71 -6.22 -13.42
C LEU A 128 5.03 -6.04 -14.90
N SER A 129 6.26 -5.63 -15.21
CA SER A 129 6.75 -5.48 -16.59
C SER A 129 6.65 -6.79 -17.38
N GLU A 130 7.10 -7.90 -16.79
CA GLU A 130 7.04 -9.23 -17.39
C GLU A 130 5.60 -9.68 -17.68
N ARG A 131 4.69 -9.50 -16.72
CA ARG A 131 3.27 -9.87 -16.86
C ARG A 131 2.58 -9.06 -17.95
N ILE A 132 2.83 -7.75 -18.02
CA ILE A 132 2.29 -6.90 -19.08
C ILE A 132 2.85 -7.33 -20.43
N SER A 133 4.16 -7.52 -20.55
CA SER A 133 4.82 -7.95 -21.79
C SER A 133 4.26 -9.29 -22.28
N SER A 134 4.10 -10.26 -21.38
CA SER A 134 3.53 -11.57 -21.72
C SER A 134 2.07 -11.48 -22.18
N ALA A 135 1.25 -10.63 -21.55
CA ALA A 135 -0.15 -10.44 -21.93
C ALA A 135 -0.34 -9.65 -23.24
N LEU A 136 0.67 -8.87 -23.62
CA LEU A 136 0.70 -8.10 -24.86
C LEU A 136 1.36 -8.86 -26.01
N ALA A 137 2.08 -9.95 -25.74
CA ALA A 137 2.77 -10.71 -26.77
C ALA A 137 1.79 -11.12 -27.89
N PRO A 138 2.14 -10.91 -29.17
CA PRO A 138 1.29 -11.32 -30.28
C PRO A 138 1.17 -12.85 -30.29
N THR A 139 -0.04 -13.35 -30.52
CA THR A 139 -0.34 -14.80 -30.58
C THR A 139 0.39 -15.48 -31.75
N ALA A 140 0.77 -14.74 -32.79
CA ALA A 140 1.66 -15.14 -33.87
C ALA A 140 2.43 -13.90 -34.37
N ALA A 141 3.75 -13.96 -34.35
CA ALA A 141 4.57 -12.91 -34.97
C ALA A 141 4.64 -13.17 -36.49
N GLU A 142 4.10 -12.26 -37.30
CA GLU A 142 4.32 -12.26 -38.72
C GLU A 142 5.79 -11.93 -39.01
N PRO A 143 6.51 -12.73 -39.81
CA PRO A 143 7.90 -12.46 -40.16
C PRO A 143 8.03 -11.11 -40.87
N GLY A 144 8.82 -10.19 -40.31
CA GLY A 144 9.14 -8.90 -40.98
C GLY A 144 8.39 -7.68 -40.41
N GLN A 145 7.50 -7.81 -39.42
CA GLN A 145 6.94 -6.64 -38.73
C GLN A 145 7.96 -6.03 -37.77
N SER A 146 8.20 -4.72 -37.92
CA SER A 146 8.98 -3.97 -36.95
C SER A 146 8.23 -3.99 -35.59
N TYR A 147 8.94 -4.39 -34.56
CA TYR A 147 8.40 -4.43 -33.21
C TYR A 147 8.07 -3.00 -32.75
N GLN A 148 6.77 -2.69 -32.61
CA GLN A 148 6.31 -1.42 -32.09
C GLN A 148 5.85 -1.62 -30.63
N PRO A 149 6.25 -0.73 -29.70
CA PRO A 149 5.78 -0.80 -28.33
C PRO A 149 4.25 -0.73 -28.26
N GLN A 150 3.65 -1.65 -27.54
CA GLN A 150 2.19 -1.63 -27.36
C GLN A 150 1.79 -0.64 -26.26
N SER A 151 0.84 0.21 -26.58
CA SER A 151 0.34 1.24 -25.68
C SER A 151 -0.63 0.65 -24.66
N VAL A 152 -0.49 1.06 -23.38
CA VAL A 152 -1.38 0.66 -22.29
C VAL A 152 -1.71 1.85 -21.40
N ASN A 153 -2.85 1.77 -20.72
CA ASN A 153 -3.21 2.59 -19.57
C ASN A 153 -3.10 1.74 -18.31
N ILE A 154 -2.53 2.27 -17.23
CA ILE A 154 -2.39 1.53 -15.98
C ILE A 154 -3.23 2.19 -14.90
N ILE A 155 -4.06 1.40 -14.22
CA ILE A 155 -4.77 1.80 -13.00
C ILE A 155 -4.16 1.00 -11.85
N ALA A 156 -3.55 1.70 -10.91
CA ALA A 156 -2.79 1.11 -9.83
C ALA A 156 -3.38 1.48 -8.46
N HIS A 157 -3.52 0.50 -7.58
CA HIS A 157 -3.98 0.72 -6.21
C HIS A 157 -2.82 0.58 -5.22
N SER A 158 -2.77 1.48 -4.23
CA SER A 158 -1.83 1.40 -3.11
C SER A 158 -0.36 1.31 -3.59
N MET A 159 0.44 0.40 -3.04
CA MET A 159 1.84 0.18 -3.42
C MET A 159 2.03 -0.08 -4.93
N GLY A 160 1.02 -0.62 -5.63
CA GLY A 160 1.08 -0.86 -7.07
C GLY A 160 1.36 0.40 -7.90
N GLY A 161 1.02 1.58 -7.37
CA GLY A 161 1.38 2.85 -8.00
C GLY A 161 2.87 3.15 -7.93
N LEU A 162 3.55 2.78 -6.83
CA LEU A 162 5.01 2.91 -6.72
C LEU A 162 5.72 1.90 -7.62
N ASP A 163 5.26 0.65 -7.65
CA ASP A 163 5.77 -0.39 -8.55
C ASP A 163 5.70 0.08 -10.01
N THR A 164 4.55 0.64 -10.40
CA THR A 164 4.31 1.15 -11.76
C THR A 164 5.21 2.36 -12.08
N ARG A 165 5.35 3.30 -11.14
CA ARG A 165 6.27 4.44 -11.32
C ARG A 165 7.71 3.97 -11.51
N TYR A 166 8.16 2.99 -10.71
CA TYR A 166 9.48 2.40 -10.86
C TYR A 166 9.65 1.72 -12.23
N MET A 167 8.66 0.94 -12.66
CA MET A 167 8.66 0.29 -13.97
C MET A 167 8.79 1.32 -15.10
N ILE A 168 7.99 2.39 -15.08
CA ILE A 168 8.00 3.43 -16.11
C ILE A 168 9.31 4.19 -16.13
N SER A 169 9.81 4.60 -14.96
CA SER A 169 10.96 5.51 -14.83
C SER A 169 12.30 4.78 -14.92
N ARG A 170 12.41 3.59 -14.31
CA ARG A 170 13.69 2.90 -14.12
C ARG A 170 13.88 1.70 -15.02
N LEU A 171 12.85 0.87 -15.21
CA LEU A 171 12.98 -0.33 -16.03
C LEU A 171 12.76 -0.02 -17.51
N GLN A 172 11.90 0.92 -17.85
CA GLN A 172 11.63 1.39 -19.22
C GLN A 172 11.49 0.25 -20.23
N PRO A 173 10.54 -0.70 -20.05
CA PRO A 173 10.45 -1.88 -20.88
C PRO A 173 10.19 -1.51 -22.35
N ALA A 174 11.08 -1.87 -23.24
CA ALA A 174 11.05 -1.47 -24.64
C ALA A 174 9.76 -1.84 -25.40
N GLY A 175 9.05 -2.88 -24.91
CA GLY A 175 7.81 -3.38 -25.51
C GLY A 175 6.53 -2.75 -25.01
N ILE A 176 6.60 -1.84 -24.04
CA ILE A 176 5.44 -1.26 -23.37
C ILE A 176 5.52 0.27 -23.42
N ALA A 177 4.51 0.90 -24.00
CA ALA A 177 4.34 2.35 -23.97
C ALA A 177 3.21 2.72 -23.01
N VAL A 178 3.53 3.11 -21.77
CA VAL A 178 2.51 3.54 -20.80
C VAL A 178 2.03 4.93 -21.14
N LYS A 179 0.78 5.06 -21.61
CA LYS A 179 0.18 6.35 -21.98
C LYS A 179 -0.35 7.11 -20.76
N SER A 180 -0.93 6.39 -19.82
CA SER A 180 -1.38 6.98 -18.57
C SER A 180 -1.15 6.06 -17.37
N LEU A 181 -0.88 6.66 -16.21
CA LEU A 181 -0.89 6.01 -14.90
C LEU A 181 -1.92 6.73 -14.03
N THR A 182 -2.99 6.03 -13.66
CA THR A 182 -3.96 6.49 -12.65
C THR A 182 -3.73 5.73 -11.36
N THR A 183 -3.36 6.43 -10.30
CA THR A 183 -3.14 5.85 -8.98
C THR A 183 -4.32 6.10 -8.05
N ILE A 184 -4.66 5.10 -7.25
CA ILE A 184 -5.75 5.15 -6.27
C ILE A 184 -5.15 4.84 -4.90
N ALA A 185 -5.20 5.81 -3.99
CA ALA A 185 -4.65 5.69 -2.62
C ALA A 185 -3.20 5.18 -2.57
N THR A 186 -2.37 5.56 -3.53
CA THR A 186 -0.94 5.22 -3.56
C THR A 186 -0.17 6.14 -2.62
N PRO A 187 0.69 5.60 -1.73
CA PRO A 187 1.47 6.42 -0.80
C PRO A 187 2.69 7.06 -1.50
N HIS A 188 2.46 8.06 -2.36
CA HIS A 188 3.52 8.75 -3.11
C HIS A 188 4.51 9.53 -2.24
N ARG A 189 4.19 9.73 -0.96
CA ARG A 189 5.07 10.33 0.07
C ARG A 189 5.23 9.40 1.27
N GLY A 190 5.01 8.10 1.05
CA GLY A 190 5.04 7.08 2.10
C GLY A 190 3.79 7.07 2.98
N SER A 191 3.78 6.18 3.94
CA SER A 191 2.70 5.98 4.89
C SER A 191 3.20 6.14 6.32
N ALA A 192 2.55 7.02 7.08
CA ALA A 192 2.81 7.15 8.52
C ALA A 192 2.48 5.85 9.28
N PHE A 193 1.57 5.03 8.76
CA PHE A 193 1.32 3.71 9.33
C PHE A 193 2.51 2.77 9.12
N ALA A 194 3.19 2.84 7.98
CA ALA A 194 4.41 2.07 7.76
C ALA A 194 5.54 2.52 8.71
N ASP A 195 5.69 3.84 8.92
CA ASP A 195 6.65 4.36 9.92
C ASP A 195 6.35 3.85 11.32
N TYR A 196 5.07 3.86 11.72
CA TYR A 196 4.64 3.36 13.02
C TYR A 196 4.98 1.87 13.17
N VAL A 197 4.62 1.06 12.19
CA VAL A 197 4.92 -0.39 12.20
C VAL A 197 6.42 -0.63 12.30
N MET A 198 7.24 0.08 11.52
CA MET A 198 8.70 -0.05 11.56
C MET A 198 9.30 0.50 12.86
N GLY A 199 8.75 1.57 13.43
CA GLY A 199 9.21 2.19 14.68
C GLY A 199 8.83 1.39 15.93
N GLU A 200 7.58 0.94 16.06
CA GLU A 200 7.09 0.15 17.22
C GLU A 200 7.71 -1.25 17.27
N ILE A 201 8.03 -1.81 16.11
CA ILE A 201 8.72 -3.09 16.03
C ILE A 201 10.11 -2.98 16.65
N GLY A 202 10.78 -1.81 16.51
CA GLY A 202 12.13 -1.55 17.02
C GLY A 202 13.14 -2.62 16.56
N GLU A 203 14.42 -2.32 16.58
CA GLU A 203 15.46 -3.26 16.16
C GLU A 203 15.44 -4.60 16.94
N ALA A 204 15.01 -4.58 18.21
CA ALA A 204 14.99 -5.78 19.07
C ALA A 204 13.85 -6.76 18.74
N ASN A 205 12.73 -6.31 18.20
CA ASN A 205 11.56 -7.14 17.88
C ASN A 205 11.42 -7.45 16.39
N LEU A 206 12.16 -6.74 15.54
CA LEU A 206 12.22 -6.98 14.10
C LEU A 206 12.38 -8.46 13.73
N PRO A 207 13.32 -9.23 14.34
CA PRO A 207 13.50 -10.64 13.96
C PRO A 207 12.28 -11.52 14.23
N ARG A 208 11.51 -11.25 15.31
CA ARG A 208 10.31 -12.04 15.64
C ARG A 208 9.15 -11.77 14.70
N ILE A 209 8.99 -10.52 14.30
CA ILE A 209 7.91 -10.13 13.38
C ILE A 209 8.29 -10.51 11.95
N TYR A 210 9.56 -10.38 11.58
CA TYR A 210 10.06 -10.92 10.32
C TYR A 210 9.84 -12.43 10.25
N ALA A 211 10.19 -13.18 11.29
CA ALA A 211 9.93 -14.62 11.36
C ALA A 211 8.42 -14.95 11.29
N LEU A 212 7.54 -14.13 11.87
CA LEU A 212 6.09 -14.31 11.74
C LEU A 212 5.60 -13.98 10.32
N ILE A 213 6.06 -12.89 9.74
CA ILE A 213 5.72 -12.46 8.38
C ILE A 213 6.25 -13.48 7.37
N GLU A 214 7.49 -13.93 7.50
CA GLU A 214 8.10 -15.00 6.69
C GLU A 214 7.37 -16.34 6.86
N ARG A 215 6.98 -16.69 8.10
CA ARG A 215 6.19 -17.91 8.36
C ARG A 215 4.81 -17.87 7.70
N LEU A 216 4.27 -16.68 7.48
CA LEU A 216 3.05 -16.44 6.71
C LEU A 216 3.32 -16.36 5.20
N GLY A 217 4.57 -16.54 4.76
CA GLY A 217 4.98 -16.50 3.36
C GLY A 217 5.16 -15.09 2.80
N PHE A 218 5.34 -14.07 3.66
CA PHE A 218 5.51 -12.69 3.23
C PHE A 218 6.98 -12.23 3.35
N GLU A 219 7.46 -11.50 2.36
CA GLU A 219 8.74 -10.80 2.42
C GLU A 219 8.59 -9.47 3.16
N THR A 220 9.59 -9.11 3.95
CA THR A 220 9.53 -7.91 4.82
C THR A 220 9.93 -6.62 4.10
N GLY A 221 10.57 -6.73 2.94
CA GLY A 221 11.12 -5.59 2.20
C GLY A 221 10.10 -4.53 1.81
N ALA A 222 8.87 -4.93 1.53
CA ALA A 222 7.83 -4.01 1.09
C ALA A 222 7.43 -2.96 2.15
N PHE A 223 7.35 -3.32 3.43
CA PHE A 223 6.94 -2.38 4.48
C PHE A 223 7.97 -1.28 4.72
N SER A 224 9.26 -1.61 4.71
CA SER A 224 10.33 -0.63 4.88
C SER A 224 10.34 0.39 3.73
N GLN A 225 10.03 -0.07 2.52
CA GLN A 225 9.94 0.78 1.34
C GLN A 225 8.67 1.66 1.27
N LEU A 226 7.70 1.43 2.17
CA LEU A 226 6.52 2.29 2.31
C LEU A 226 6.68 3.38 3.37
N THR A 227 7.80 3.43 4.10
CA THR A 227 8.07 4.49 5.06
C THR A 227 8.18 5.85 4.36
N ARG A 228 7.78 6.91 5.07
CA ARG A 228 7.86 8.28 4.53
C ARG A 228 9.30 8.68 4.19
N GLN A 229 10.24 8.26 5.03
CA GLN A 229 11.65 8.52 4.78
C GLN A 229 12.10 7.88 3.48
N TYR A 230 11.90 6.58 3.31
CA TYR A 230 12.34 5.89 2.10
C TYR A 230 11.71 6.47 0.83
N VAL A 231 10.37 6.69 0.85
CA VAL A 231 9.68 7.18 -0.35
C VAL A 231 10.12 8.60 -0.71
N CYS A 232 10.27 9.50 0.28
CA CYS A 232 10.62 10.89 0.00
C CYS A 232 12.11 11.09 -0.30
N GLU A 233 13.01 10.38 0.40
CA GLU A 233 14.45 10.63 0.33
C GLU A 233 15.17 9.71 -0.66
N GLU A 234 14.65 8.49 -0.87
CA GLU A 234 15.28 7.49 -1.73
C GLU A 234 14.51 7.24 -3.03
N PHE A 235 13.21 6.92 -2.93
CA PHE A 235 12.42 6.51 -4.08
C PHE A 235 12.13 7.69 -5.03
N ASN A 236 11.51 8.76 -4.54
CA ASN A 236 11.06 9.87 -5.38
C ASN A 236 12.21 10.57 -6.14
N PRO A 237 13.38 10.89 -5.52
CA PRO A 237 14.48 11.51 -6.25
C PRO A 237 15.04 10.63 -7.37
N LYS A 238 14.98 9.30 -7.21
CA LYS A 238 15.49 8.32 -8.18
C LYS A 238 14.44 7.90 -9.21
N THR A 239 13.17 8.29 -9.04
CA THR A 239 12.04 7.83 -9.86
C THR A 239 11.22 9.02 -10.38
N PRO A 240 11.82 9.87 -11.24
CA PRO A 240 11.14 11.01 -11.85
C PRO A 240 10.00 10.53 -12.77
N ASP A 241 9.06 11.40 -13.04
CA ASP A 241 8.00 11.16 -14.03
C ASP A 241 8.61 11.07 -15.43
N ALA A 242 8.14 10.10 -16.22
CA ALA A 242 8.61 9.91 -17.58
C ALA A 242 7.82 10.78 -18.58
N GLU A 243 8.52 11.33 -19.54
CA GLU A 243 7.89 12.03 -20.67
C GLU A 243 6.98 11.09 -21.47
N GLY A 244 5.85 11.62 -21.94
CA GLY A 244 4.87 10.86 -22.72
C GLY A 244 3.90 10.01 -21.91
N THR A 245 4.05 9.95 -20.56
CA THR A 245 3.08 9.35 -19.64
C THR A 245 2.31 10.43 -18.90
N ARG A 246 0.96 10.34 -18.88
CA ARG A 246 0.12 11.22 -18.06
C ARG A 246 -0.16 10.57 -16.71
N TYR A 247 -0.01 11.36 -15.65
CA TYR A 247 -0.18 10.90 -14.27
C TYR A 247 -1.45 11.49 -13.67
N PHE A 248 -2.33 10.62 -13.18
CA PHE A 248 -3.55 10.97 -12.46
C PHE A 248 -3.55 10.29 -11.09
N SER A 249 -4.20 10.91 -10.10
CA SER A 249 -4.32 10.31 -8.79
C SER A 249 -5.66 10.60 -8.12
N TYR A 250 -6.11 9.65 -7.32
CA TYR A 250 -7.26 9.74 -6.42
C TYR A 250 -6.83 9.41 -5.00
N GLY A 251 -7.36 10.16 -4.04
CA GLY A 251 -7.25 9.83 -2.62
C GLY A 251 -8.59 9.35 -2.06
N ALA A 252 -8.56 8.84 -0.83
CA ALA A 252 -9.76 8.54 -0.09
C ALA A 252 -9.62 8.97 1.36
N SER A 253 -10.74 9.26 2.00
CA SER A 253 -10.81 9.63 3.40
C SER A 253 -12.02 9.00 4.04
N LEU A 254 -11.81 8.47 5.24
CA LEU A 254 -12.84 7.83 6.02
C LEU A 254 -12.84 8.39 7.46
N GLU A 255 -14.02 8.50 8.08
CA GLU A 255 -14.14 8.64 9.53
C GLU A 255 -14.61 7.30 10.09
N PRO A 256 -13.68 6.48 10.65
CA PRO A 256 -14.00 5.11 11.03
C PRO A 256 -14.87 5.07 12.29
N THR A 257 -15.86 4.21 12.29
CA THR A 257 -16.61 3.87 13.51
C THR A 257 -15.71 3.14 14.52
N ARG A 258 -16.12 3.07 15.79
CA ARG A 258 -15.36 2.39 16.85
C ARG A 258 -15.07 0.91 16.54
N TRP A 259 -15.88 0.28 15.73
CA TRP A 259 -15.78 -1.13 15.35
C TRP A 259 -15.09 -1.36 14.00
N SER A 260 -14.62 -0.29 13.36
CA SER A 260 -13.91 -0.41 12.11
C SER A 260 -12.54 -1.05 12.30
N VAL A 261 -12.20 -2.01 11.47
CA VAL A 261 -10.85 -2.62 11.45
C VAL A 261 -9.75 -1.60 11.15
N PHE A 262 -10.10 -0.50 10.48
CA PHE A 262 -9.18 0.60 10.17
C PHE A 262 -9.06 1.64 11.29
N LYS A 263 -9.85 1.54 12.38
CA LYS A 263 -9.79 2.56 13.46
C LYS A 263 -8.40 2.72 14.05
N PRO A 264 -7.67 1.63 14.41
CA PRO A 264 -6.34 1.76 14.97
C PRO A 264 -5.32 2.40 14.00
N SER A 265 -5.26 1.92 12.76
CA SER A 265 -4.32 2.44 11.75
C SER A 265 -4.67 3.87 11.33
N HIS A 266 -5.96 4.17 11.17
CA HIS A 266 -6.44 5.52 10.89
C HIS A 266 -6.01 6.53 11.97
N ASP A 267 -6.15 6.18 13.26
CA ASP A 267 -5.78 7.05 14.36
C ASP A 267 -4.27 7.27 14.43
N VAL A 268 -3.47 6.24 14.08
CA VAL A 268 -2.02 6.36 13.95
C VAL A 268 -1.66 7.37 12.86
N VAL A 269 -2.20 7.22 11.66
CA VAL A 269 -1.95 8.16 10.55
C VAL A 269 -2.40 9.57 10.94
N LYS A 270 -3.61 9.72 11.47
CA LYS A 270 -4.17 11.01 11.92
C LYS A 270 -3.28 11.68 12.96
N LYS A 271 -2.74 10.91 13.94
CA LYS A 271 -1.85 11.40 14.98
C LYS A 271 -0.49 11.84 14.43
N LEU A 272 0.13 11.02 13.60
CA LEU A 272 1.50 11.24 13.11
C LEU A 272 1.57 12.29 11.99
N GLU A 273 0.46 12.54 11.31
CA GLU A 273 0.34 13.55 10.24
C GLU A 273 -0.53 14.75 10.64
N GLY A 274 -0.57 15.09 11.94
CA GLY A 274 -1.17 16.35 12.42
C GLY A 274 -2.66 16.51 12.14
N GLY A 275 -3.44 15.41 12.13
CA GLY A 275 -4.88 15.44 11.88
C GLY A 275 -5.24 15.15 10.42
N ALA A 276 -4.30 14.71 9.58
CA ALA A 276 -4.52 14.48 8.17
C ALA A 276 -5.68 13.51 7.89
N PRO A 277 -6.59 13.86 6.95
CA PRO A 277 -7.59 12.94 6.44
C PRO A 277 -6.92 11.76 5.74
N ASN A 278 -7.44 10.55 5.99
CA ASN A 278 -6.84 9.31 5.46
C ASN A 278 -7.89 8.21 5.29
N ASP A 279 -7.53 7.19 4.52
CA ASP A 279 -8.38 6.03 4.21
C ASP A 279 -8.20 4.86 5.18
N GLY A 280 -7.43 5.08 6.25
CA GLY A 280 -7.04 4.08 7.23
C GLY A 280 -5.60 3.61 7.11
N LEU A 281 -4.91 3.82 5.98
CA LEU A 281 -3.51 3.44 5.73
C LEU A 281 -2.68 4.56 5.08
N VAL A 282 -3.30 5.35 4.19
CA VAL A 282 -2.64 6.38 3.40
C VAL A 282 -3.37 7.71 3.58
N SER A 283 -2.64 8.77 3.87
CA SER A 283 -3.20 10.10 3.95
C SER A 283 -3.52 10.66 2.56
N VAL A 284 -4.53 11.53 2.51
CA VAL A 284 -4.89 12.26 1.28
C VAL A 284 -3.69 13.04 0.75
N GLY A 285 -2.91 13.66 1.62
CA GLY A 285 -1.69 14.38 1.23
C GLY A 285 -0.67 13.48 0.55
N SER A 286 -0.48 12.25 1.06
CA SER A 286 0.44 11.27 0.48
C SER A 286 -0.06 10.68 -0.85
N SER A 287 -1.38 10.57 -1.04
CA SER A 287 -1.97 9.97 -2.26
C SER A 287 -1.94 10.89 -3.49
N ARG A 288 -1.62 12.17 -3.34
CA ARG A 288 -1.63 13.15 -4.44
C ARG A 288 -0.38 13.02 -5.31
N TRP A 289 -0.59 12.85 -6.63
CA TRP A 289 0.48 12.83 -7.63
C TRP A 289 -0.04 13.28 -9.00
N GLY A 290 0.78 13.97 -9.78
CA GLY A 290 0.37 14.46 -11.10
C GLY A 290 -0.92 15.30 -11.05
N THR A 291 -1.88 14.99 -11.91
CA THR A 291 -3.20 15.62 -11.89
C THR A 291 -4.09 14.93 -10.85
N TYR A 292 -4.30 15.58 -9.72
CA TYR A 292 -5.18 15.07 -8.66
C TYR A 292 -6.65 15.23 -9.05
N LYS A 293 -7.37 14.13 -9.15
CA LYS A 293 -8.78 14.10 -9.58
C LYS A 293 -9.76 14.31 -8.42
N GLY A 294 -9.37 14.01 -7.18
CA GLY A 294 -10.16 14.28 -5.99
C GLY A 294 -10.04 13.25 -4.88
N THR A 295 -10.66 13.55 -3.74
CA THR A 295 -10.73 12.70 -2.55
C THR A 295 -12.10 12.05 -2.43
N ILE A 296 -12.16 10.74 -2.40
CA ILE A 296 -13.38 9.95 -2.22
C ILE A 296 -13.71 9.88 -0.73
N LEU A 297 -14.87 10.39 -0.34
CA LEU A 297 -15.26 10.50 1.06
C LEU A 297 -16.02 9.28 1.57
N GLY A 298 -15.78 8.93 2.84
CA GLY A 298 -16.45 7.82 3.52
C GLY A 298 -15.98 6.44 3.09
N VAL A 299 -14.78 6.33 2.47
CA VAL A 299 -14.27 5.13 1.83
C VAL A 299 -12.94 4.73 2.45
N SER A 300 -12.84 3.46 2.86
CA SER A 300 -11.61 2.87 3.38
C SER A 300 -10.71 2.37 2.26
N HIS A 301 -9.44 2.16 2.59
CA HIS A 301 -8.43 1.64 1.66
C HIS A 301 -8.86 0.36 0.92
N LEU A 302 -9.56 -0.56 1.59
CA LEU A 302 -10.05 -1.80 0.98
C LEU A 302 -11.38 -1.65 0.26
N ASP A 303 -12.20 -0.66 0.61
CA ASP A 303 -13.43 -0.38 -0.15
C ASP A 303 -13.11 0.01 -1.61
N LEU A 304 -11.96 0.66 -1.84
CA LEU A 304 -11.49 1.08 -3.16
C LEU A 304 -11.28 -0.08 -4.16
N ILE A 305 -11.09 -1.30 -3.66
CA ILE A 305 -10.94 -2.52 -4.46
C ILE A 305 -12.11 -3.50 -4.29
N ASN A 306 -13.25 -3.02 -3.85
CA ASN A 306 -14.48 -3.81 -3.69
C ASN A 306 -14.39 -4.93 -2.63
N TRP A 307 -13.43 -4.89 -1.71
CA TRP A 307 -13.17 -6.01 -0.79
C TRP A 307 -14.16 -6.11 0.38
N THR A 308 -14.63 -4.97 0.88
CA THR A 308 -15.55 -4.91 2.02
C THR A 308 -17.01 -4.80 1.61
N SER A 309 -17.32 -4.62 0.33
CA SER A 309 -18.66 -4.29 -0.14
C SER A 309 -19.70 -5.38 0.11
N ARG A 310 -19.35 -6.69 0.02
CA ARG A 310 -20.34 -7.76 0.19
C ARG A 310 -20.99 -7.79 1.58
N VAL A 311 -20.20 -7.70 2.64
CA VAL A 311 -20.75 -7.71 4.00
C VAL A 311 -21.50 -6.40 4.25
N LYS A 312 -20.96 -5.28 3.81
CA LYS A 312 -21.64 -3.98 3.87
C LYS A 312 -22.92 -4.00 3.03
N TRP A 313 -22.88 -4.50 1.79
CA TRP A 313 -24.07 -4.61 0.93
C TRP A 313 -25.16 -5.46 1.56
N MET A 314 -24.79 -6.60 2.16
CA MET A 314 -25.75 -7.44 2.87
C MET A 314 -26.35 -6.72 4.08
N LEU A 315 -25.55 -6.00 4.85
CA LEU A 315 -26.03 -5.20 5.99
C LEU A 315 -26.89 -4.02 5.51
N TYR A 316 -26.51 -3.30 4.47
CA TYR A 316 -27.29 -2.20 3.91
C TYR A 316 -28.63 -2.67 3.34
N SER A 317 -28.66 -3.84 2.68
CA SER A 317 -29.91 -4.43 2.19
C SER A 317 -30.86 -4.82 3.32
N LEU A 318 -30.33 -5.24 4.47
CA LEU A 318 -31.12 -5.57 5.67
C LEU A 318 -31.68 -4.32 6.38
N VAL A 319 -30.94 -3.21 6.31
CA VAL A 319 -31.31 -1.94 6.98
C VAL A 319 -32.02 -0.96 6.03
N GLY A 320 -32.12 -1.28 4.73
CA GLY A 320 -32.75 -0.43 3.72
C GLY A 320 -31.98 0.84 3.37
N THR A 321 -30.68 0.92 3.71
CA THR A 321 -29.80 2.04 3.38
C THR A 321 -29.01 1.75 2.10
N ARG A 322 -28.82 2.77 1.24
CA ARG A 322 -28.00 2.63 0.03
C ARG A 322 -26.53 2.86 0.36
N PRO A 323 -25.60 2.06 -0.20
CA PRO A 323 -24.17 2.34 -0.05
C PRO A 323 -23.80 3.61 -0.80
N ASN A 324 -22.97 4.44 -0.17
CA ASN A 324 -22.51 5.73 -0.73
C ASN A 324 -21.40 5.56 -1.77
N PHE A 325 -20.85 4.36 -1.94
CA PHE A 325 -19.72 4.10 -2.82
C PHE A 325 -19.80 2.70 -3.44
N ASN A 326 -19.48 2.63 -4.73
CA ASN A 326 -19.33 1.40 -5.50
C ASN A 326 -18.00 1.45 -6.28
N ALA A 327 -17.06 0.60 -5.89
CA ALA A 327 -15.76 0.55 -6.55
C ALA A 327 -15.87 0.31 -8.06
N VAL A 328 -16.80 -0.53 -8.51
CA VAL A 328 -17.01 -0.77 -9.95
C VAL A 328 -17.34 0.51 -10.68
N ALA A 329 -18.19 1.38 -10.12
CA ALA A 329 -18.53 2.67 -10.71
C ALA A 329 -17.28 3.57 -10.82
N LEU A 330 -16.43 3.61 -9.79
CA LEU A 330 -15.16 4.34 -9.81
C LEU A 330 -14.26 3.93 -10.98
N TYR A 331 -14.03 2.61 -11.14
CA TYR A 331 -13.13 2.12 -12.19
C TYR A 331 -13.70 2.34 -13.60
N LEU A 332 -15.00 2.22 -13.76
CA LEU A 332 -15.69 2.57 -15.01
C LEU A 332 -15.55 4.07 -15.32
N ASP A 333 -15.67 4.92 -14.30
CA ASP A 333 -15.51 6.37 -14.45
C ASP A 333 -14.07 6.76 -14.79
N ILE A 334 -13.08 6.07 -14.21
CA ILE A 334 -11.68 6.27 -14.58
C ILE A 334 -11.46 5.90 -16.05
N CYS A 335 -12.02 4.80 -16.53
CA CYS A 335 -11.92 4.42 -17.94
C CYS A 335 -12.60 5.42 -18.87
N ASP A 336 -13.76 5.92 -18.50
CA ASP A 336 -14.48 6.98 -19.22
C ASP A 336 -13.68 8.29 -19.25
N MET A 337 -13.06 8.66 -18.14
CA MET A 337 -12.15 9.80 -18.05
C MET A 337 -10.95 9.63 -18.97
N LEU A 338 -10.31 8.44 -18.98
CA LEU A 338 -9.19 8.15 -19.87
C LEU A 338 -9.59 8.22 -21.34
N ALA A 339 -10.78 7.72 -21.70
CA ALA A 339 -11.30 7.81 -23.05
C ALA A 339 -11.49 9.28 -23.50
N LYS A 340 -12.05 10.11 -22.63
CA LYS A 340 -12.28 11.55 -22.89
C LYS A 340 -10.99 12.36 -22.96
N GLU A 341 -9.96 11.96 -22.23
CA GLU A 341 -8.60 12.54 -22.29
C GLU A 341 -7.82 12.04 -23.53
N GLY A 342 -8.38 11.07 -24.28
CA GLY A 342 -7.81 10.57 -25.53
C GLY A 342 -6.88 9.36 -25.42
N PHE A 343 -6.86 8.69 -24.25
CA PHE A 343 -6.03 7.52 -23.95
C PHE A 343 -6.66 6.18 -24.29
#